data_5dc024955de7a4ae70db6b2725e4387d
#
_entry.id   5dc024955de7a4ae70db6b2725e4387d
#
_cell.length_a   1.000
_cell.length_b   1.000
_cell.length_c   1.000
_cell.angle_alpha   90.00
_cell.angle_beta   90.00
_cell.angle_gamma   90.00
#
_symmetry.space_group_name_H-M   'P 1'
#
loop_
_entity.id
_entity.type
_entity.pdbx_description
1 polymer ?
#
loop_
_entity_poly.entity_id
_entity_poly.type
_entity_poly.pdbx_seq_one_letter_code
_entity_poly.pdbx_strand_id
1 'polypeptide(L)'
;MSCSFFTGEEMNKRNYQKELEKIIEENQKAGRVPRLFLHSCCAPCSSYVLEYLSQYFQITDFFYNPNISPKEEYDKRTRELQRLIEEMPFLHKPEFVEGRYDPQEFFQMAKGLEEVPEGGERCFKCYRLRLEEAAKMAARGGYDYFTTTLTISPLKNAQKLNEIGEELEKIYHVKHLPSDFKKKNGYKRSTELSREYGLYRQDYCGCVFSKRERERQKAEGKTCG
;
A
#
# COMPACT_ATOMS: atom_id res chain seq x y z
N MET A 1 34.06 -27.41 -31.26
CA MET A 1 32.72 -27.30 -30.64
C MET A 1 32.89 -26.54 -29.34
N SER A 2 32.54 -25.29 -29.36
CA SER A 2 32.72 -24.38 -28.21
C SER A 2 31.36 -24.24 -27.50
N CYS A 3 31.24 -24.81 -26.29
CA CYS A 3 30.11 -24.56 -25.41
C CYS A 3 30.26 -23.18 -24.80
N SER A 4 29.46 -22.25 -25.23
CA SER A 4 29.32 -20.95 -24.56
C SER A 4 28.50 -21.14 -23.29
N PHE A 5 29.15 -20.96 -22.15
CA PHE A 5 28.50 -20.83 -20.85
C PHE A 5 27.71 -19.51 -20.83
N PHE A 6 26.40 -19.61 -20.81
CA PHE A 6 25.54 -18.53 -20.37
C PHE A 6 25.70 -18.38 -18.85
N THR A 7 26.52 -17.44 -18.44
CA THR A 7 26.51 -16.96 -17.06
C THR A 7 25.26 -16.09 -16.87
N GLY A 8 24.21 -16.68 -16.31
CA GLY A 8 23.06 -15.91 -15.86
C GLY A 8 23.51 -14.99 -14.72
N GLU A 9 23.65 -13.71 -15.01
CA GLU A 9 23.66 -12.70 -13.96
C GLU A 9 22.31 -12.77 -13.25
N GLU A 10 22.25 -13.44 -12.09
CA GLU A 10 21.21 -13.19 -11.10
C GLU A 10 21.30 -11.70 -10.71
N MET A 11 20.52 -10.88 -11.38
CA MET A 11 20.35 -9.49 -10.97
C MET A 11 19.89 -9.50 -9.52
N ASN A 12 20.75 -9.05 -8.62
CA ASN A 12 20.57 -9.05 -7.19
C ASN A 12 19.28 -8.26 -6.85
N LYS A 13 18.19 -8.99 -6.63
CA LYS A 13 16.84 -8.41 -6.49
C LYS A 13 16.84 -7.45 -5.31
N ARG A 14 16.61 -6.17 -5.55
CA ARG A 14 16.63 -5.09 -4.58
C ARG A 14 15.76 -5.42 -3.35
N ASN A 15 16.27 -5.18 -2.16
CA ASN A 15 15.58 -5.50 -0.90
C ASN A 15 15.07 -4.23 -0.23
N TYR A 16 13.87 -3.80 -0.62
CA TYR A 16 13.22 -2.59 -0.10
C TYR A 16 13.00 -2.61 1.42
N GLN A 17 12.84 -3.80 2.03
CA GLN A 17 12.71 -3.90 3.48
C GLN A 17 14.01 -3.53 4.20
N LYS A 18 15.17 -3.96 3.68
CA LYS A 18 16.47 -3.57 4.24
C LYS A 18 16.75 -2.08 4.07
N GLU A 19 16.30 -1.50 2.95
CA GLU A 19 16.44 -0.06 2.72
C GLU A 19 15.59 0.75 3.70
N LEU A 20 14.35 0.34 3.96
CA LEU A 20 13.50 0.91 5.00
C LEU A 20 14.19 0.88 6.37
N GLU A 21 14.72 -0.29 6.75
CA GLU A 21 15.38 -0.47 8.05
C GLU A 21 16.59 0.45 8.20
N LYS A 22 17.39 0.62 7.13
CA LYS A 22 18.51 1.55 7.13
C LYS A 22 18.05 3.00 7.35
N ILE A 23 16.97 3.43 6.68
CA ILE A 23 16.41 4.78 6.87
C ILE A 23 15.93 4.97 8.31
N ILE A 24 15.28 3.97 8.90
CA ILE A 24 14.84 3.99 10.30
C ILE A 24 16.05 4.15 11.22
N GLU A 25 17.09 3.33 11.06
CA GLU A 25 18.31 3.39 11.86
C GLU A 25 19.01 4.77 11.76
N GLU A 26 19.10 5.33 10.57
CA GLU A 26 19.69 6.66 10.35
C GLU A 26 18.92 7.76 11.09
N ASN A 27 17.58 7.72 11.06
CA ASN A 27 16.76 8.68 11.79
C ASN A 27 16.89 8.50 13.31
N GLN A 28 16.90 7.25 13.80
CA GLN A 28 17.08 6.96 15.22
C GLN A 28 18.46 7.45 15.74
N LYS A 29 19.53 7.18 14.99
CA LYS A 29 20.88 7.70 15.33
C LYS A 29 20.95 9.22 15.37
N ALA A 30 20.14 9.89 14.53
CA ALA A 30 20.03 11.34 14.52
C ALA A 30 19.03 11.90 15.56
N GLY A 31 18.40 11.05 16.38
CA GLY A 31 17.39 11.45 17.36
C GLY A 31 16.13 12.07 16.74
N ARG A 32 15.78 11.70 15.51
CA ARG A 32 14.65 12.28 14.77
C ARG A 32 13.48 11.32 14.71
N VAL A 33 12.27 11.86 14.83
CA VAL A 33 10.99 11.19 14.53
C VAL A 33 10.37 11.92 13.32
N PRO A 34 10.66 11.46 12.08
CA PRO A 34 10.20 12.17 10.88
C PRO A 34 8.68 12.08 10.70
N ARG A 35 8.13 13.05 9.94
CA ARG A 35 6.72 13.05 9.53
C ARG A 35 6.52 12.20 8.29
N LEU A 36 5.61 11.22 8.37
CA LEU A 36 5.31 10.29 7.30
C LEU A 36 3.85 10.44 6.83
N PHE A 37 3.67 10.63 5.53
CA PHE A 37 2.36 10.59 4.89
C PHE A 37 2.12 9.19 4.32
N LEU A 38 1.23 8.40 4.94
CA LEU A 38 1.01 6.99 4.64
C LEU A 38 -0.30 6.80 3.88
N HIS A 39 -0.24 6.46 2.60
CA HIS A 39 -1.44 6.05 1.86
C HIS A 39 -1.94 4.68 2.33
N SER A 40 -3.22 4.61 2.70
CA SER A 40 -3.88 3.40 3.21
C SER A 40 -5.07 2.96 2.35
N CYS A 41 -5.32 1.65 2.29
CA CYS A 41 -6.41 1.08 1.50
C CYS A 41 -7.50 0.37 2.32
N CYS A 42 -7.19 -0.12 3.51
CA CYS A 42 -8.12 -0.80 4.42
C CYS A 42 -7.44 -1.12 5.75
N ALA A 43 -8.22 -1.32 6.80
CA ALA A 43 -7.73 -1.64 8.13
C ALA A 43 -6.83 -2.89 8.19
N PRO A 44 -7.17 -4.04 7.58
CA PRO A 44 -6.28 -5.21 7.60
C PRO A 44 -4.88 -4.95 7.03
N CYS A 45 -4.79 -4.17 5.93
CA CYS A 45 -3.50 -3.83 5.34
C CYS A 45 -2.72 -2.82 6.17
N SER A 46 -3.42 -1.93 6.87
CA SER A 46 -2.82 -0.87 7.67
C SER A 46 -2.37 -1.34 9.05
N SER A 47 -3.01 -2.37 9.63
CA SER A 47 -2.80 -2.80 11.01
C SER A 47 -1.33 -3.02 11.36
N TYR A 48 -0.64 -3.91 10.66
CA TYR A 48 0.79 -4.15 10.89
C TYR A 48 1.67 -2.96 10.50
N VAL A 49 1.34 -2.29 9.40
CA VAL A 49 2.15 -1.16 8.93
C VAL A 49 2.13 -0.02 9.95
N LEU A 50 0.97 0.28 10.52
CA LEU A 50 0.83 1.27 11.59
C LEU A 50 1.50 0.80 12.89
N GLU A 51 1.30 -0.47 13.31
CA GLU A 51 1.99 -1.06 14.46
C GLU A 51 3.51 -0.91 14.35
N TYR A 52 4.06 -1.16 13.17
CA TYR A 52 5.50 -1.12 12.93
C TYR A 52 6.03 0.31 12.79
N LEU A 53 5.43 1.12 11.94
CA LEU A 53 5.99 2.44 11.61
C LEU A 53 5.71 3.51 12.67
N SER A 54 4.63 3.40 13.46
CA SER A 54 4.33 4.35 14.53
C SER A 54 5.38 4.39 15.64
N GLN A 55 6.27 3.41 15.68
CA GLN A 55 7.40 3.40 16.62
C GLN A 55 8.51 4.39 16.20
N TYR A 56 8.54 4.78 14.93
CA TYR A 56 9.66 5.52 14.33
C TYR A 56 9.26 6.82 13.65
N PHE A 57 7.95 7.00 13.34
CA PHE A 57 7.44 8.13 12.56
C PHE A 57 6.21 8.75 13.22
N GLN A 58 6.05 10.06 13.00
CA GLN A 58 4.76 10.73 13.15
C GLN A 58 3.95 10.53 11.88
N ILE A 59 2.90 9.70 11.96
CA ILE A 59 2.15 9.25 10.78
C ILE A 59 0.87 10.05 10.61
N THR A 60 0.64 10.53 9.40
CA THR A 60 -0.70 10.88 8.91
C THR A 60 -1.15 9.79 7.95
N ASP A 61 -2.15 9.01 8.35
CA ASP A 61 -2.77 7.95 7.56
C ASP A 61 -3.78 8.55 6.59
N PHE A 62 -3.48 8.45 5.30
CA PHE A 62 -4.27 9.04 4.22
C PHE A 62 -5.08 7.99 3.49
N PHE A 63 -6.40 8.01 3.69
CA PHE A 63 -7.33 7.11 3.01
C PHE A 63 -7.86 7.74 1.72
N TYR A 64 -7.18 7.47 0.59
CA TYR A 64 -7.58 7.90 -0.74
C TYR A 64 -7.69 6.72 -1.70
N ASN A 65 -8.91 6.30 -2.02
CA ASN A 65 -9.18 5.07 -2.74
C ASN A 65 -10.35 5.23 -3.72
N PRO A 66 -10.19 5.98 -4.83
CA PRO A 66 -11.24 6.17 -5.82
C PRO A 66 -11.62 4.88 -6.56
N ASN A 67 -10.80 3.84 -6.43
CA ASN A 67 -11.05 2.52 -7.00
C ASN A 67 -12.07 1.69 -6.22
N ILE A 68 -12.34 2.01 -4.95
CA ILE A 68 -13.28 1.23 -4.13
C ILE A 68 -14.70 1.55 -4.54
N SER A 69 -15.48 0.51 -4.86
CA SER A 69 -16.86 0.62 -5.32
C SER A 69 -17.65 -0.61 -4.84
N PRO A 70 -18.94 -0.45 -4.45
CA PRO A 70 -19.71 0.79 -4.38
C PRO A 70 -19.32 1.70 -3.18
N LYS A 71 -20.00 2.85 -3.05
CA LYS A 71 -19.70 3.83 -1.99
C LYS A 71 -19.84 3.23 -0.59
N GLU A 72 -20.80 2.35 -0.37
CA GLU A 72 -21.02 1.67 0.90
C GLU A 72 -19.79 0.85 1.34
N GLU A 73 -19.10 0.22 0.38
CA GLU A 73 -17.85 -0.51 0.65
C GLU A 73 -16.72 0.46 1.00
N TYR A 74 -16.63 1.61 0.31
CA TYR A 74 -15.69 2.67 0.63
C TYR A 74 -15.93 3.17 2.06
N ASP A 75 -17.16 3.57 2.39
CA ASP A 75 -17.53 4.08 3.72
C ASP A 75 -17.28 3.05 4.83
N LYS A 76 -17.56 1.77 4.55
CA LYS A 76 -17.27 0.68 5.48
C LYS A 76 -15.79 0.57 5.80
N ARG A 77 -14.91 0.61 4.78
CA ARG A 77 -13.46 0.51 4.97
C ARG A 77 -12.88 1.75 5.65
N THR A 78 -13.42 2.93 5.37
CA THR A 78 -13.04 4.18 6.02
C THR A 78 -13.31 4.11 7.52
N ARG A 79 -14.56 3.79 7.90
CA ARG A 79 -14.94 3.64 9.32
C ARG A 79 -14.13 2.58 10.05
N GLU A 80 -13.87 1.46 9.39
CA GLU A 80 -13.09 0.36 9.96
C GLU A 80 -11.64 0.76 10.24
N LEU A 81 -11.03 1.55 9.34
CA LEU A 81 -9.68 2.06 9.54
C LEU A 81 -9.61 3.10 10.65
N GLN A 82 -10.58 4.02 10.72
CA GLN A 82 -10.69 4.97 11.83
C GLN A 82 -10.81 4.25 13.18
N ARG A 83 -11.72 3.26 13.28
CA ARG A 83 -11.88 2.42 14.47
C ARG A 83 -10.57 1.74 14.87
N LEU A 84 -9.84 1.17 13.92
CA LEU A 84 -8.54 0.53 14.19
C LEU A 84 -7.54 1.53 14.78
N ILE A 85 -7.43 2.74 14.20
CA ILE A 85 -6.52 3.78 14.70
C ILE A 85 -6.92 4.25 16.11
N GLU A 86 -8.21 4.22 16.44
CA GLU A 86 -8.69 4.56 17.80
C GLU A 86 -8.38 3.48 18.82
N GLU A 87 -8.52 2.21 18.46
CA GLU A 87 -8.42 1.06 19.37
C GLU A 87 -6.99 0.56 19.58
N MET A 88 -6.13 0.64 18.56
CA MET A 88 -4.76 0.15 18.69
C MET A 88 -3.87 1.05 19.56
N PRO A 89 -3.01 0.46 20.42
CA PRO A 89 -2.01 1.22 21.13
C PRO A 89 -0.85 1.60 20.21
N PHE A 90 -0.52 2.87 20.13
CA PHE A 90 0.61 3.38 19.35
C PHE A 90 1.55 4.20 20.22
N LEU A 91 2.86 4.12 19.95
CA LEU A 91 3.83 5.03 20.56
C LEU A 91 3.60 6.46 20.06
N HIS A 92 3.46 6.63 18.75
CA HIS A 92 3.04 7.89 18.12
C HIS A 92 1.71 7.63 17.41
N LYS A 93 0.60 8.06 18.04
CA LYS A 93 -0.74 7.81 17.51
C LYS A 93 -0.89 8.45 16.13
N PRO A 94 -1.27 7.67 15.09
CA PRO A 94 -1.49 8.22 13.75
C PRO A 94 -2.67 9.19 13.71
N GLU A 95 -2.54 10.26 12.91
CA GLU A 95 -3.66 11.10 12.50
C GLU A 95 -4.33 10.49 11.27
N PHE A 96 -5.65 10.49 11.23
CA PHE A 96 -6.41 10.01 10.08
C PHE A 96 -6.89 11.16 9.21
N VAL A 97 -6.65 11.05 7.90
CA VAL A 97 -7.14 12.00 6.89
C VAL A 97 -7.84 11.23 5.78
N GLU A 98 -9.12 11.54 5.57
CA GLU A 98 -9.87 11.02 4.44
C GLU A 98 -9.65 11.91 3.22
N GLY A 99 -9.22 11.30 2.10
CA GLY A 99 -9.14 11.96 0.81
C GLY A 99 -10.53 12.06 0.15
N ARG A 100 -10.61 12.90 -0.89
CA ARG A 100 -11.86 13.00 -1.67
C ARG A 100 -12.21 11.64 -2.27
N TYR A 101 -13.49 11.32 -2.29
CA TYR A 101 -14.00 10.14 -2.96
C TYR A 101 -14.62 10.52 -4.30
N ASP A 102 -13.88 10.28 -5.37
CA ASP A 102 -14.35 10.44 -6.75
C ASP A 102 -14.02 9.18 -7.58
N PRO A 103 -14.94 8.22 -7.69
CA PRO A 103 -14.71 7.00 -8.45
C PRO A 103 -14.57 7.24 -9.95
N GLN A 104 -14.99 8.39 -10.49
CA GLN A 104 -14.84 8.70 -11.91
C GLN A 104 -13.36 8.81 -12.31
N GLU A 105 -12.49 9.29 -11.42
CA GLU A 105 -11.05 9.31 -11.68
C GLU A 105 -10.49 7.91 -11.96
N PHE A 106 -10.93 6.93 -11.17
CA PHE A 106 -10.52 5.54 -11.38
C PHE A 106 -11.10 4.96 -12.69
N PHE A 107 -12.37 5.23 -12.98
CA PHE A 107 -12.99 4.72 -14.23
C PHE A 107 -12.36 5.35 -15.47
N GLN A 108 -12.06 6.64 -15.46
CA GLN A 108 -11.35 7.31 -16.55
C GLN A 108 -9.94 6.72 -16.76
N MET A 109 -9.20 6.50 -15.69
CA MET A 109 -7.87 5.87 -15.73
C MET A 109 -7.93 4.43 -16.25
N ALA A 110 -9.00 3.68 -15.93
CA ALA A 110 -9.18 2.28 -16.29
C ALA A 110 -9.73 2.06 -17.71
N LYS A 111 -10.15 3.12 -18.39
CA LYS A 111 -10.74 3.05 -19.73
C LYS A 111 -9.80 2.36 -20.72
N GLY A 112 -10.30 1.33 -21.40
CA GLY A 112 -9.54 0.47 -22.31
C GLY A 112 -8.68 -0.60 -21.63
N LEU A 113 -8.76 -0.72 -20.31
CA LEU A 113 -8.02 -1.71 -19.52
C LEU A 113 -8.96 -2.62 -18.70
N GLU A 114 -10.26 -2.62 -19.01
CA GLU A 114 -11.29 -3.30 -18.22
C GLU A 114 -11.05 -4.81 -18.13
N GLU A 115 -10.58 -5.41 -19.24
CA GLU A 115 -10.32 -6.84 -19.36
C GLU A 115 -8.89 -7.25 -18.93
N VAL A 116 -8.02 -6.29 -18.58
CA VAL A 116 -6.68 -6.60 -18.06
C VAL A 116 -6.82 -7.29 -16.71
N PRO A 117 -6.21 -8.46 -16.47
CA PRO A 117 -6.34 -9.20 -15.22
C PRO A 117 -5.78 -8.42 -14.02
N GLU A 118 -6.17 -8.83 -12.80
CA GLU A 118 -5.61 -8.26 -11.57
C GLU A 118 -4.09 -8.47 -11.53
N GLY A 119 -3.35 -7.43 -11.11
CA GLY A 119 -1.89 -7.41 -11.12
C GLY A 119 -1.26 -6.88 -12.41
N GLY A 120 -2.05 -6.67 -13.48
CA GLY A 120 -1.58 -6.12 -14.76
C GLY A 120 -1.56 -4.59 -14.82
N GLU A 121 -1.49 -4.04 -16.03
CA GLU A 121 -1.31 -2.61 -16.31
C GLU A 121 -2.37 -1.73 -15.63
N ARG A 122 -3.64 -2.13 -15.64
CA ARG A 122 -4.71 -1.42 -14.93
C ARG A 122 -4.36 -1.21 -13.45
N CYS A 123 -3.83 -2.25 -12.79
CA CYS A 123 -3.43 -2.15 -11.38
C CYS A 123 -2.23 -1.22 -11.21
N PHE A 124 -1.27 -1.21 -12.13
CA PHE A 124 -0.11 -0.32 -12.05
C PHE A 124 -0.51 1.15 -12.21
N LYS A 125 -1.42 1.46 -13.13
CA LYS A 125 -1.99 2.81 -13.25
C LYS A 125 -2.81 3.21 -12.02
N CYS A 126 -3.55 2.26 -11.41
CA CYS A 126 -4.27 2.49 -10.17
C CYS A 126 -3.32 2.75 -8.97
N TYR A 127 -2.15 2.07 -8.91
CA TYR A 127 -1.15 2.39 -7.91
C TYR A 127 -0.63 3.81 -8.10
N ARG A 128 -0.29 4.20 -9.33
CA ARG A 128 0.18 5.54 -9.64
C ARG A 128 -0.84 6.61 -9.25
N LEU A 129 -2.10 6.46 -9.65
CA LEU A 129 -3.18 7.40 -9.30
C LEU A 129 -3.23 7.68 -7.79
N ARG A 130 -3.14 6.64 -6.96
CA ARG A 130 -3.25 6.77 -5.51
C ARG A 130 -1.96 7.30 -4.86
N LEU A 131 -0.80 6.80 -5.28
CA LEU A 131 0.48 7.26 -4.75
C LEU A 131 0.78 8.70 -5.17
N GLU A 132 0.37 9.09 -6.36
CA GLU A 132 0.57 10.46 -6.84
C GLU A 132 -0.19 11.49 -6.00
N GLU A 133 -1.44 11.19 -5.63
CA GLU A 133 -2.19 12.08 -4.73
C GLU A 133 -1.54 12.12 -3.33
N ALA A 134 -1.06 10.98 -2.82
CA ALA A 134 -0.33 10.94 -1.56
C ALA A 134 0.97 11.76 -1.62
N ALA A 135 1.75 11.66 -2.70
CA ALA A 135 2.98 12.44 -2.88
C ALA A 135 2.70 13.95 -2.97
N LYS A 136 1.65 14.36 -3.71
CA LYS A 136 1.20 15.76 -3.79
C LYS A 136 0.84 16.32 -2.42
N MET A 137 0.05 15.58 -1.66
CA MET A 137 -0.38 16.00 -0.33
C MET A 137 0.80 16.04 0.65
N ALA A 138 1.68 15.06 0.61
CA ALA A 138 2.89 15.01 1.42
C ALA A 138 3.81 16.21 1.14
N ALA A 139 4.05 16.54 -0.13
CA ALA A 139 4.85 17.69 -0.52
C ALA A 139 4.24 19.01 -0.03
N ARG A 140 2.93 19.21 -0.22
CA ARG A 140 2.20 20.40 0.25
C ARG A 140 2.22 20.55 1.76
N GLY A 141 2.15 19.42 2.49
CA GLY A 141 2.16 19.41 3.96
C GLY A 141 3.55 19.44 4.59
N GLY A 142 4.63 19.48 3.79
CA GLY A 142 6.00 19.49 4.29
C GLY A 142 6.37 18.21 5.05
N TYR A 143 5.92 17.04 4.58
CA TYR A 143 6.29 15.76 5.16
C TYR A 143 7.69 15.35 4.72
N ASP A 144 8.40 14.62 5.59
CA ASP A 144 9.74 14.09 5.27
C ASP A 144 9.66 12.95 4.28
N TYR A 145 8.62 12.10 4.43
CA TYR A 145 8.42 10.91 3.62
C TYR A 145 6.96 10.69 3.26
N PHE A 146 6.74 9.97 2.13
CA PHE A 146 5.47 9.32 1.82
C PHE A 146 5.67 7.85 1.46
N THR A 147 4.67 7.01 1.68
CA THR A 147 4.65 5.59 1.28
C THR A 147 3.23 5.05 1.24
N THR A 148 3.08 3.72 1.10
CA THR A 148 1.78 3.07 1.04
C THR A 148 1.74 1.74 1.77
N THR A 149 0.59 1.39 2.34
CA THR A 149 0.34 0.07 2.91
C THR A 149 0.18 -1.04 1.87
N LEU A 150 0.09 -0.71 0.58
CA LEU A 150 -0.18 -1.68 -0.49
C LEU A 150 0.86 -2.79 -0.58
N THR A 151 2.11 -2.54 -0.20
CA THR A 151 3.20 -3.52 -0.29
C THR A 151 3.06 -4.69 0.70
N ILE A 152 2.12 -4.62 1.67
CA ILE A 152 1.80 -5.73 2.59
C ILE A 152 1.11 -6.89 1.89
N SER A 153 0.34 -6.62 0.84
CA SER A 153 -0.45 -7.63 0.15
C SER A 153 0.42 -8.54 -0.72
N PRO A 154 0.32 -9.88 -0.59
CA PRO A 154 1.03 -10.79 -1.48
C PRO A 154 0.57 -10.70 -2.94
N LEU A 155 -0.66 -10.21 -3.18
CA LEU A 155 -1.24 -10.03 -4.52
C LEU A 155 -0.78 -8.75 -5.21
N LYS A 156 0.04 -7.92 -4.56
CA LYS A 156 0.50 -6.65 -5.14
C LYS A 156 2.00 -6.66 -5.40
N ASN A 157 2.37 -6.10 -6.55
CA ASN A 157 3.76 -5.99 -6.99
C ASN A 157 4.48 -4.89 -6.20
N ALA A 158 5.23 -5.28 -5.15
CA ALA A 158 5.98 -4.35 -4.32
C ALA A 158 7.08 -3.62 -5.10
N GLN A 159 7.74 -4.28 -6.04
CA GLN A 159 8.75 -3.64 -6.90
C GLN A 159 8.11 -2.50 -7.68
N LYS A 160 6.99 -2.74 -8.37
CA LYS A 160 6.30 -1.70 -9.15
C LYS A 160 5.80 -0.54 -8.30
N LEU A 161 5.32 -0.81 -7.08
CA LEU A 161 4.92 0.23 -6.13
C LEU A 161 6.10 1.12 -5.72
N ASN A 162 7.27 0.55 -5.45
CA ASN A 162 8.47 1.31 -5.11
C ASN A 162 9.02 2.10 -6.31
N GLU A 163 9.06 1.52 -7.52
CA GLU A 163 9.44 2.21 -8.75
C GLU A 163 8.57 3.46 -8.98
N ILE A 164 7.24 3.32 -8.84
CA ILE A 164 6.31 4.45 -8.93
C ILE A 164 6.60 5.49 -7.84
N GLY A 165 6.84 5.06 -6.60
CA GLY A 165 7.17 5.95 -5.50
C GLY A 165 8.43 6.78 -5.78
N GLU A 166 9.49 6.16 -6.29
CA GLU A 166 10.76 6.83 -6.65
C GLU A 166 10.61 7.81 -7.85
N GLU A 167 9.75 7.48 -8.81
CA GLU A 167 9.40 8.42 -9.89
C GLU A 167 8.68 9.66 -9.32
N LEU A 168 7.72 9.45 -8.42
CA LEU A 168 6.95 10.52 -7.79
C LEU A 168 7.78 11.37 -6.83
N GLU A 169 8.76 10.79 -6.14
CA GLU A 169 9.75 11.54 -5.34
C GLU A 169 10.47 12.60 -6.20
N LYS A 170 10.90 12.22 -7.40
CA LYS A 170 11.58 13.14 -8.33
C LYS A 170 10.66 14.24 -8.82
N ILE A 171 9.36 13.96 -8.99
CA ILE A 171 8.37 14.92 -9.50
C ILE A 171 7.93 15.91 -8.41
N TYR A 172 7.65 15.41 -7.20
CA TYR A 172 7.05 16.20 -6.12
C TYR A 172 8.05 16.63 -5.05
N HIS A 173 9.33 16.23 -5.14
CA HIS A 173 10.41 16.60 -4.22
C HIS A 173 10.11 16.26 -2.75
N VAL A 174 9.39 15.17 -2.50
CA VAL A 174 9.16 14.56 -1.19
C VAL A 174 9.69 13.13 -1.23
N LYS A 175 10.46 12.69 -0.22
CA LYS A 175 11.12 11.39 -0.23
C LYS A 175 10.12 10.25 -0.20
N HIS A 176 10.30 9.29 -1.10
CA HIS A 176 9.61 8.01 -1.00
C HIS A 176 10.28 7.12 0.05
N LEU A 177 9.50 6.57 0.99
CA LEU A 177 9.98 5.57 1.95
C LEU A 177 9.81 4.18 1.33
N PRO A 178 10.90 3.53 0.87
CA PRO A 178 10.82 2.22 0.23
C PRO A 178 10.29 1.17 1.21
N SER A 179 9.50 0.21 0.72
CA SER A 179 8.88 -0.78 1.60
C SER A 179 8.54 -2.10 0.91
N ASP A 180 8.61 -3.18 1.65
CA ASP A 180 8.02 -4.48 1.33
C ASP A 180 7.47 -5.11 2.61
N PHE A 181 6.35 -4.57 3.11
CA PHE A 181 5.79 -4.90 4.41
C PHE A 181 5.32 -6.36 4.55
N LYS A 182 5.23 -7.15 3.49
CA LYS A 182 4.98 -8.59 3.60
C LYS A 182 6.20 -9.38 4.09
N LYS A 183 7.41 -8.78 4.00
CA LYS A 183 8.64 -9.38 4.55
C LYS A 183 8.58 -9.45 6.08
N LYS A 184 9.51 -10.20 6.69
CA LYS A 184 9.61 -10.38 8.15
C LYS A 184 8.28 -10.78 8.82
N ASN A 185 7.51 -11.64 8.17
CA ASN A 185 6.20 -12.08 8.64
C ASN A 185 5.13 -10.97 8.74
N GLY A 186 5.33 -9.81 8.14
CA GLY A 186 4.38 -8.70 8.26
C GLY A 186 2.97 -9.05 7.78
N TYR A 187 2.83 -9.79 6.67
CA TYR A 187 1.51 -10.27 6.24
C TYR A 187 0.86 -11.23 7.27
N LYS A 188 1.66 -12.13 7.86
CA LYS A 188 1.19 -13.01 8.95
C LYS A 188 0.70 -12.18 10.13
N ARG A 189 1.52 -11.20 10.59
CA ARG A 189 1.15 -10.31 11.70
C ARG A 189 -0.12 -9.51 11.39
N SER A 190 -0.31 -9.01 10.16
CA SER A 190 -1.55 -8.32 9.77
C SER A 190 -2.78 -9.24 9.84
N THR A 191 -2.60 -10.54 9.62
CA THR A 191 -3.68 -11.53 9.76
C THR A 191 -4.01 -11.78 11.24
N GLU A 192 -2.99 -11.84 12.10
CA GLU A 192 -3.16 -11.96 13.55
C GLU A 192 -3.89 -10.74 14.12
N LEU A 193 -3.42 -9.53 13.80
CA LEU A 193 -4.07 -8.27 14.19
C LEU A 193 -5.52 -8.18 13.68
N SER A 194 -5.77 -8.67 12.45
CA SER A 194 -7.14 -8.69 11.94
C SER A 194 -8.08 -9.58 12.76
N ARG A 195 -7.59 -10.66 13.35
CA ARG A 195 -8.37 -11.50 14.26
C ARG A 195 -8.51 -10.85 15.64
N GLU A 196 -7.42 -10.30 16.16
CA GLU A 196 -7.36 -9.63 17.45
C GLU A 196 -8.37 -8.47 17.55
N TYR A 197 -8.42 -7.61 16.51
CA TYR A 197 -9.32 -6.46 16.45
C TYR A 197 -10.63 -6.73 15.69
N GLY A 198 -10.91 -7.99 15.30
CA GLY A 198 -12.13 -8.34 14.58
C GLY A 198 -12.33 -7.56 13.28
N LEU A 199 -11.24 -7.30 12.51
CA LEU A 199 -11.29 -6.44 11.34
C LEU A 199 -12.05 -7.07 10.18
N TYR A 200 -12.81 -6.24 9.49
CA TYR A 200 -13.45 -6.61 8.23
C TYR A 200 -12.40 -6.92 7.16
N ARG A 201 -12.30 -8.20 6.80
CA ARG A 201 -11.41 -8.67 5.73
C ARG A 201 -12.21 -8.95 4.47
N GLN A 202 -11.87 -8.22 3.43
CA GLN A 202 -12.40 -8.44 2.09
C GLN A 202 -11.47 -9.37 1.29
N ASP A 203 -12.04 -10.10 0.35
CA ASP A 203 -11.33 -11.05 -0.50
C ASP A 203 -11.00 -10.49 -1.91
N TYR A 204 -11.23 -9.19 -2.12
CA TYR A 204 -10.93 -8.48 -3.37
C TYR A 204 -10.34 -7.08 -3.10
N CYS A 205 -9.70 -6.50 -4.12
CA CYS A 205 -8.98 -5.23 -3.97
C CYS A 205 -9.90 -4.03 -3.63
N GLY A 206 -11.19 -4.11 -3.98
CA GLY A 206 -12.18 -3.04 -3.82
C GLY A 206 -12.71 -2.49 -5.14
N CYS A 207 -12.00 -2.63 -6.26
CA CYS A 207 -12.49 -2.19 -7.55
C CYS A 207 -13.47 -3.22 -8.17
N VAL A 208 -14.37 -2.72 -9.00
CA VAL A 208 -15.39 -3.54 -9.67
C VAL A 208 -14.78 -4.69 -10.49
N PHE A 209 -13.62 -4.47 -11.11
CA PHE A 209 -12.95 -5.47 -11.94
C PHE A 209 -12.41 -6.63 -11.11
N SER A 210 -11.72 -6.32 -10.00
CA SER A 210 -11.24 -7.33 -9.06
C SER A 210 -12.40 -8.11 -8.43
N LYS A 211 -13.54 -7.44 -8.14
CA LYS A 211 -14.75 -8.10 -7.64
C LYS A 211 -15.30 -9.10 -8.64
N ARG A 212 -15.49 -8.69 -9.91
CA ARG A 212 -15.97 -9.55 -11.00
C ARG A 212 -15.03 -10.75 -11.24
N GLU A 213 -13.73 -10.52 -11.20
CA GLU A 213 -12.73 -11.59 -11.35
C GLU A 213 -12.83 -12.60 -10.21
N ARG A 214 -12.99 -12.14 -8.97
CA ARG A 214 -13.18 -13.01 -7.81
C ARG A 214 -14.49 -13.79 -7.87
N GLU A 215 -15.58 -13.17 -8.30
CA GLU A 215 -16.88 -13.84 -8.49
C GLU A 215 -16.80 -14.95 -9.55
N ARG A 216 -16.10 -14.70 -10.66
CA ARG A 216 -15.84 -15.73 -11.69
C ARG A 216 -15.02 -16.90 -11.13
N GLN A 217 -13.93 -16.64 -10.43
CA GLN A 217 -13.09 -17.67 -9.81
C GLN A 217 -13.88 -18.55 -8.83
N LYS A 218 -14.77 -17.96 -8.03
CA LYS A 218 -15.66 -18.70 -7.12
C LYS A 218 -16.65 -19.59 -7.87
N ALA A 219 -17.25 -19.07 -8.95
CA ALA A 219 -18.18 -19.85 -9.78
C ALA A 219 -17.50 -21.04 -10.48
N GLU A 220 -16.20 -20.91 -10.82
CA GLU A 220 -15.38 -21.98 -11.40
C GLU A 220 -14.80 -22.96 -10.37
N GLY A 221 -15.13 -22.82 -9.08
CA GLY A 221 -14.61 -23.68 -8.01
C GLY A 221 -13.12 -23.45 -7.68
N LYS A 222 -12.50 -22.40 -8.20
CA LYS A 222 -11.10 -22.02 -7.93
C LYS A 222 -11.05 -21.14 -6.68
N THR A 223 -11.03 -21.76 -5.51
CA THR A 223 -10.75 -21.02 -4.26
C THR A 223 -9.25 -20.84 -4.13
N CYS A 224 -8.76 -19.60 -4.18
CA CYS A 224 -7.43 -19.28 -3.69
C CYS A 224 -7.45 -19.34 -2.16
N GLY A 225 -6.61 -20.27 -1.60
CA GLY A 225 -6.35 -20.37 -0.17
C GLY A 225 -5.57 -19.14 0.35
#